data_92aacc12d73e88885dd10dab82508363
#
_entry.id   92aacc12d73e88885dd10dab82508363
#
_cell.length_a   1.000
_cell.length_b   1.000
_cell.length_c   1.000
_cell.angle_alpha   90.00
_cell.angle_beta   90.00
_cell.angle_gamma   90.00
#
_symmetry.space_group_name_H-M   'P 1'
#
loop_
_entity.id
_entity.type
_entity.pdbx_description
1 polymer ?
#
loop_
_entity_poly.entity_id
_entity_poly.type
_entity_poly.pdbx_seq_one_letter_code
_entity_poly.pdbx_strand_id
1 'polypeptide(L)'
;MVQSRSVVRHAGFCSQSLTNQIRIMSRNYWTLGKEGMKTRLSKVQAAYENALENVSDLHVKISDGNTKLGAIPSVSLIPVMDCGNCSICSKSCYDLRNDMIYKEVIKTRAINSAIYHEDPERYFKEIDGYLDYRFPRAFRFHIGGDIQDKWYLDKMCEIARKHKDTKFLAFTKMFDVCNEYLDEGNVIPANMHILFSGWLGLKMDNRHGFPEAHPIFESGTSAPEGTRLCTGNCTECLKKDRLCWSIGKGQAVGFLAH
;
A
#
# COMPACT_ATOMS: atom_id res chain seq x y z
N MET A 1 -0.50 -41.28 5.85
CA MET A 1 -1.41 -40.60 4.90
C MET A 1 -1.22 -39.09 5.07
N VAL A 2 -0.44 -38.49 4.22
CA VAL A 2 -0.18 -37.04 4.24
C VAL A 2 -1.22 -36.43 3.30
N GLN A 3 -2.18 -35.68 3.88
CA GLN A 3 -3.15 -34.92 3.12
C GLN A 3 -2.43 -33.70 2.52
N SER A 4 -2.26 -33.70 1.21
CA SER A 4 -1.83 -32.53 0.44
C SER A 4 -2.91 -31.43 0.55
N ARG A 5 -2.63 -30.37 1.28
CA ARG A 5 -3.43 -29.13 1.22
C ARG A 5 -3.16 -28.47 -0.15
N SER A 6 -4.16 -28.48 -1.00
CA SER A 6 -4.14 -27.70 -2.22
C SER A 6 -4.08 -26.21 -1.87
N VAL A 7 -2.94 -25.59 -2.12
CA VAL A 7 -2.79 -24.15 -2.09
C VAL A 7 -3.63 -23.58 -3.22
N VAL A 8 -4.78 -23.00 -2.88
CA VAL A 8 -5.60 -22.26 -3.82
C VAL A 8 -4.81 -21.02 -4.25
N ARG A 9 -4.23 -21.09 -5.42
CA ARG A 9 -3.55 -19.98 -6.08
C ARG A 9 -4.59 -18.94 -6.46
N HIS A 10 -4.81 -17.95 -5.60
CA HIS A 10 -5.52 -16.72 -5.94
C HIS A 10 -4.56 -15.72 -6.62
N ALA A 11 -3.82 -16.18 -7.61
CA ALA A 11 -3.19 -15.29 -8.57
C ALA A 11 -4.21 -14.96 -9.69
N GLY A 12 -5.30 -14.33 -9.29
CA GLY A 12 -6.21 -13.68 -10.24
C GLY A 12 -5.52 -12.42 -10.76
N PHE A 13 -4.63 -12.59 -11.74
CA PHE A 13 -4.11 -11.49 -12.52
C PHE A 13 -5.25 -10.57 -12.96
N CYS A 14 -5.17 -9.30 -12.60
CA CYS A 14 -6.00 -8.21 -13.14
C CYS A 14 -5.78 -8.03 -14.67
N SER A 15 -5.46 -9.09 -15.40
CA SER A 15 -5.05 -9.06 -16.81
C SER A 15 -6.19 -8.81 -17.79
N GLN A 16 -7.42 -9.24 -17.47
CA GLN A 16 -8.56 -9.08 -18.40
C GLN A 16 -9.22 -7.71 -18.31
N SER A 17 -9.20 -7.02 -17.17
CA SER A 17 -9.73 -5.66 -17.07
C SER A 17 -8.75 -4.62 -17.64
N LEU A 18 -7.45 -4.87 -17.57
CA LEU A 18 -6.39 -3.98 -18.07
C LEU A 18 -6.42 -3.80 -19.61
N THR A 19 -6.75 -4.84 -20.36
CA THR A 19 -6.78 -4.76 -21.83
C THR A 19 -7.96 -3.96 -22.39
N ASN A 20 -9.11 -3.95 -21.73
CA ASN A 20 -10.31 -3.25 -22.21
C ASN A 20 -10.42 -1.80 -21.75
N GLN A 21 -9.71 -1.40 -20.69
CA GLN A 21 -9.80 -0.05 -20.13
C GLN A 21 -8.76 0.96 -20.66
N ILE A 22 -7.84 0.55 -21.52
CA ILE A 22 -6.72 1.38 -22.02
C ILE A 22 -7.18 2.56 -22.91
N ARG A 23 -8.44 2.74 -23.19
CA ARG A 23 -8.91 3.58 -24.32
C ARG A 23 -9.24 5.03 -24.04
N ILE A 24 -9.36 5.49 -22.81
CA ILE A 24 -9.77 6.88 -22.55
C ILE A 24 -9.01 7.47 -21.34
N MET A 25 -8.01 8.32 -21.58
CA MET A 25 -7.59 9.34 -20.60
C MET A 25 -6.91 10.54 -21.28
N SER A 26 -7.20 11.73 -20.79
CA SER A 26 -6.73 13.02 -21.26
C SER A 26 -5.20 13.22 -21.11
N ARG A 27 -4.64 14.11 -21.92
CA ARG A 27 -3.20 14.27 -22.21
C ARG A 27 -2.30 14.76 -21.05
N ASN A 28 -2.84 15.04 -19.86
CA ASN A 28 -2.09 15.76 -18.81
C ASN A 28 -1.60 14.92 -17.64
N TYR A 29 -1.83 13.58 -17.66
CA TYR A 29 -1.33 12.70 -16.63
C TYR A 29 -0.33 11.70 -17.20
N TRP A 30 0.70 11.42 -16.40
CA TRP A 30 1.57 10.31 -16.73
C TRP A 30 0.77 9.00 -16.73
N THR A 31 0.69 8.39 -17.89
CA THR A 31 0.07 7.07 -18.07
C THR A 31 1.03 6.16 -18.81
N LEU A 32 1.14 4.93 -18.34
CA LEU A 32 1.80 3.89 -19.11
C LEU A 32 0.92 3.50 -20.30
N GLY A 33 1.46 3.65 -21.52
CA GLY A 33 0.89 3.03 -22.71
C GLY A 33 0.89 1.49 -22.58
N LYS A 34 0.12 0.82 -23.45
CA LYS A 34 -0.03 -0.65 -23.43
C LYS A 34 1.30 -1.39 -23.42
N GLU A 35 2.23 -1.02 -24.28
CA GLU A 35 3.55 -1.66 -24.36
C GLU A 35 4.44 -1.34 -23.15
N GLY A 36 4.39 -0.11 -22.65
CA GLY A 36 5.11 0.27 -21.42
C GLY A 36 4.62 -0.52 -20.20
N MET A 37 3.30 -0.71 -20.07
CA MET A 37 2.71 -1.53 -19.01
C MET A 37 3.14 -3.00 -19.15
N LYS A 38 3.08 -3.57 -20.36
CA LYS A 38 3.50 -4.94 -20.62
C LYS A 38 4.97 -5.15 -20.27
N THR A 39 5.85 -4.26 -20.74
CA THR A 39 7.29 -4.31 -20.43
C THR A 39 7.53 -4.21 -18.93
N ARG A 40 6.77 -3.35 -18.25
CA ARG A 40 6.90 -3.18 -16.81
C ARG A 40 6.48 -4.43 -16.05
N LEU A 41 5.33 -4.99 -16.37
CA LEU A 41 4.82 -6.21 -15.75
C LEU A 41 5.78 -7.39 -15.96
N SER A 42 6.39 -7.51 -17.15
CA SER A 42 7.40 -8.55 -17.41
C SER A 42 8.63 -8.41 -16.52
N LYS A 43 9.11 -7.18 -16.29
CA LYS A 43 10.25 -6.93 -15.37
C LYS A 43 9.92 -7.25 -13.92
N VAL A 44 8.72 -6.87 -13.48
CA VAL A 44 8.22 -7.17 -12.14
C VAL A 44 8.11 -8.67 -11.95
N GLN A 45 7.51 -9.36 -12.92
CA GLN A 45 7.35 -10.80 -12.89
C GLN A 45 8.70 -11.53 -12.80
N ALA A 46 9.67 -11.16 -13.63
CA ALA A 46 11.00 -11.74 -13.59
C ALA A 46 11.73 -11.50 -12.25
N ALA A 47 11.58 -10.30 -11.67
CA ALA A 47 12.15 -10.01 -10.35
C ALA A 47 11.49 -10.83 -9.24
N TYR A 48 10.18 -11.02 -9.31
CA TYR A 48 9.40 -11.81 -8.36
C TYR A 48 9.78 -13.29 -8.45
N GLU A 49 9.84 -13.88 -9.66
CA GLU A 49 10.25 -15.26 -9.87
C GLU A 49 11.66 -15.53 -9.34
N ASN A 50 12.61 -14.64 -9.63
CA ASN A 50 13.96 -14.73 -9.08
C ASN A 50 13.99 -14.66 -7.53
N ALA A 51 13.13 -13.81 -6.92
CA ALA A 51 13.02 -13.74 -5.48
C ALA A 51 12.41 -15.01 -4.89
N LEU A 52 11.41 -15.62 -5.55
CA LEU A 52 10.82 -16.90 -5.11
C LEU A 52 11.82 -18.05 -5.13
N GLU A 53 12.65 -18.15 -6.16
CA GLU A 53 13.67 -19.19 -6.26
C GLU A 53 14.68 -19.17 -5.10
N ASN A 54 14.88 -17.99 -4.50
CA ASN A 54 15.86 -17.78 -3.43
C ASN A 54 15.24 -17.34 -2.11
N VAL A 55 13.92 -17.51 -1.94
CA VAL A 55 13.15 -16.92 -0.84
C VAL A 55 13.64 -17.32 0.55
N SER A 56 14.18 -18.53 0.71
CA SER A 56 14.74 -19.02 1.98
C SER A 56 15.91 -18.17 2.49
N ASP A 57 16.71 -17.63 1.60
CA ASP A 57 17.94 -16.88 1.89
C ASP A 57 17.69 -15.36 1.94
N LEU A 58 16.48 -14.93 1.62
CA LEU A 58 16.11 -13.52 1.59
C LEU A 58 15.44 -13.09 2.89
N HIS A 59 15.57 -11.81 3.20
CA HIS A 59 14.91 -11.15 4.33
C HIS A 59 14.07 -9.98 3.87
N VAL A 60 13.00 -9.67 4.63
CA VAL A 60 12.13 -8.52 4.38
C VAL A 60 12.96 -7.23 4.29
N LYS A 61 12.74 -6.49 3.23
CA LYS A 61 13.43 -5.22 2.95
C LYS A 61 12.56 -4.04 3.43
N ILE A 62 13.04 -3.37 4.45
CA ILE A 62 12.44 -2.14 4.97
C ILE A 62 13.24 -0.96 4.43
N SER A 63 12.56 -0.02 3.80
CA SER A 63 13.16 1.22 3.31
C SER A 63 13.34 2.18 4.48
N ASP A 64 14.50 2.83 4.58
CA ASP A 64 14.79 3.85 5.60
C ASP A 64 14.08 5.20 5.32
N GLY A 65 13.29 5.27 4.26
CA GLY A 65 12.51 6.44 3.88
C GLY A 65 12.77 6.91 2.44
N ASN A 66 12.26 8.08 2.11
CA ASN A 66 12.45 8.74 0.82
C ASN A 66 12.27 10.26 0.97
N THR A 67 12.42 11.02 -0.12
CA THR A 67 12.33 12.50 -0.10
C THR A 67 11.05 13.02 0.57
N LYS A 68 9.89 12.36 0.35
CA LYS A 68 8.60 12.77 0.93
C LYS A 68 8.42 12.28 2.37
N LEU A 69 8.81 11.05 2.64
CA LEU A 69 8.71 10.45 3.98
C LEU A 69 9.76 11.00 4.95
N GLY A 70 10.88 11.46 4.43
CA GLY A 70 12.07 11.71 5.26
C GLY A 70 12.62 10.38 5.77
N ALA A 71 13.06 10.34 7.02
CA ALA A 71 13.62 9.15 7.68
C ALA A 71 12.54 8.24 8.33
N ILE A 72 11.32 8.20 7.78
CA ILE A 72 10.27 7.29 8.26
C ILE A 72 10.41 5.96 7.52
N PRO A 73 10.73 4.86 8.23
CA PRO A 73 10.85 3.56 7.61
C PRO A 73 9.52 3.06 7.07
N SER A 74 9.62 2.25 6.01
CA SER A 74 8.43 1.71 5.36
C SER A 74 8.68 0.34 4.74
N VAL A 75 7.64 -0.47 4.68
CA VAL A 75 7.61 -1.72 3.94
C VAL A 75 6.63 -1.60 2.78
N SER A 76 6.93 -2.26 1.65
CA SER A 76 6.08 -2.22 0.47
C SER A 76 6.07 -3.58 -0.23
N LEU A 77 4.95 -3.87 -0.87
CA LEU A 77 4.75 -5.01 -1.76
C LEU A 77 4.73 -4.53 -3.23
N ILE A 78 4.64 -5.45 -4.17
CA ILE A 78 4.60 -5.13 -5.60
C ILE A 78 3.28 -4.42 -5.94
N PRO A 79 3.33 -3.19 -6.49
CA PRO A 79 2.11 -2.53 -6.95
C PRO A 79 1.48 -3.28 -8.12
N VAL A 80 0.15 -3.23 -8.22
CA VAL A 80 -0.70 -3.95 -9.15
C VAL A 80 -0.88 -5.43 -8.78
N MET A 81 0.19 -6.18 -8.51
CA MET A 81 0.12 -7.58 -8.11
C MET A 81 -0.49 -7.72 -6.71
N ASP A 82 0.00 -6.91 -5.76
CA ASP A 82 -0.43 -6.92 -4.36
C ASP A 82 -1.31 -5.70 -4.02
N CYS A 83 -2.06 -5.20 -5.00
CA CYS A 83 -3.10 -4.19 -4.80
C CYS A 83 -4.45 -4.84 -5.12
N GLY A 84 -5.17 -5.32 -4.13
CA GLY A 84 -6.43 -6.03 -4.32
C GLY A 84 -7.48 -5.26 -5.14
N ASN A 85 -7.50 -3.92 -5.05
CA ASN A 85 -8.41 -3.06 -5.80
C ASN A 85 -7.67 -2.09 -6.72
N CYS A 86 -6.92 -2.61 -7.70
CA CYS A 86 -6.10 -1.79 -8.60
C CYS A 86 -6.78 -1.38 -9.92
N SER A 87 -8.08 -1.60 -10.08
CA SER A 87 -8.78 -1.48 -11.36
C SER A 87 -8.76 -0.07 -11.97
N ILE A 88 -8.82 0.97 -11.17
CA ILE A 88 -8.94 2.36 -11.63
C ILE A 88 -7.59 3.10 -11.66
N CYS A 89 -6.78 2.98 -10.60
CA CYS A 89 -5.56 3.77 -10.46
C CYS A 89 -4.34 3.19 -11.18
N SER A 90 -4.36 1.95 -11.61
CA SER A 90 -3.20 1.25 -12.21
C SER A 90 -2.57 2.00 -13.38
N LYS A 91 -3.39 2.63 -14.22
CA LYS A 91 -2.92 3.37 -15.42
C LYS A 91 -2.10 4.62 -15.09
N SER A 92 -2.39 5.26 -13.97
CA SER A 92 -1.74 6.48 -13.49
C SER A 92 -1.04 6.26 -12.15
N CYS A 93 -0.64 5.03 -11.87
CA CYS A 93 0.00 4.68 -10.62
C CYS A 93 1.40 5.29 -10.55
N TYR A 94 1.57 6.26 -9.64
CA TYR A 94 2.87 6.89 -9.38
C TYR A 94 3.92 5.88 -8.94
N ASP A 95 3.48 4.82 -8.34
CA ASP A 95 4.34 3.80 -7.77
C ASP A 95 4.93 2.88 -8.84
N LEU A 96 4.16 2.53 -9.86
CA LEU A 96 4.69 1.90 -11.08
C LEU A 96 5.69 2.81 -11.80
N ARG A 97 5.50 4.13 -11.77
CA ARG A 97 6.47 5.08 -12.31
C ARG A 97 7.78 5.04 -11.54
N ASN A 98 7.73 5.03 -10.21
CA ASN A 98 8.92 4.92 -9.36
C ASN A 98 9.70 3.65 -9.64
N ASP A 99 9.01 2.55 -9.81
CA ASP A 99 9.61 1.28 -10.19
C ASP A 99 10.36 1.35 -11.53
N MET A 100 9.89 2.12 -12.49
CA MET A 100 10.60 2.30 -13.78
C MET A 100 11.89 3.10 -13.64
N ILE A 101 11.92 4.04 -12.69
CA ILE A 101 13.06 4.93 -12.47
C ILE A 101 14.12 4.26 -11.59
N TYR A 102 13.70 3.53 -10.56
CA TYR A 102 14.59 2.99 -9.53
C TYR A 102 14.61 1.46 -9.54
N LYS A 103 15.65 0.86 -10.09
CA LYS A 103 15.80 -0.61 -10.22
C LYS A 103 15.75 -1.34 -8.87
N GLU A 104 16.33 -0.75 -7.83
CA GLU A 104 16.36 -1.35 -6.49
C GLU A 104 14.96 -1.40 -5.84
N VAL A 105 14.07 -0.50 -6.24
CA VAL A 105 12.69 -0.50 -5.73
C VAL A 105 11.94 -1.76 -6.18
N ILE A 106 12.10 -2.17 -7.45
CA ILE A 106 11.50 -3.41 -7.96
C ILE A 106 11.99 -4.62 -7.18
N LYS A 107 13.32 -4.73 -7.05
CA LYS A 107 13.96 -5.85 -6.37
C LYS A 107 13.51 -5.96 -4.92
N THR A 108 13.50 -4.84 -4.19
CA THR A 108 13.05 -4.76 -2.81
C THR A 108 11.62 -5.24 -2.64
N ARG A 109 10.71 -4.78 -3.50
CA ARG A 109 9.29 -5.16 -3.47
C ARG A 109 9.09 -6.61 -3.87
N ALA A 110 9.81 -7.08 -4.88
CA ALA A 110 9.78 -8.48 -5.31
C ALA A 110 10.17 -9.43 -4.17
N ILE A 111 11.23 -9.10 -3.42
CA ILE A 111 11.64 -9.86 -2.24
C ILE A 111 10.53 -9.88 -1.18
N ASN A 112 9.98 -8.72 -0.85
CA ASN A 112 8.94 -8.63 0.18
C ASN A 112 7.69 -9.42 -0.22
N SER A 113 7.25 -9.31 -1.48
CA SER A 113 6.09 -10.05 -1.98
C SER A 113 6.34 -11.55 -2.04
N ALA A 114 7.54 -11.98 -2.43
CA ALA A 114 7.91 -13.39 -2.44
C ALA A 114 7.88 -13.98 -1.02
N ILE A 115 8.47 -13.28 -0.04
CA ILE A 115 8.44 -13.73 1.37
C ILE A 115 7.01 -13.75 1.88
N TYR A 116 6.21 -12.72 1.61
CA TYR A 116 4.82 -12.67 2.06
C TYR A 116 3.98 -13.81 1.46
N HIS A 117 4.12 -14.09 0.17
CA HIS A 117 3.32 -15.14 -0.48
C HIS A 117 3.75 -16.55 -0.09
N GLU A 118 5.02 -16.76 0.20
CA GLU A 118 5.54 -18.07 0.59
C GLU A 118 5.34 -18.35 2.09
N ASP A 119 5.63 -17.35 2.93
CA ASP A 119 5.54 -17.45 4.39
C ASP A 119 5.08 -16.11 5.00
N PRO A 120 3.76 -15.84 5.02
CA PRO A 120 3.21 -14.60 5.56
C PRO A 120 3.50 -14.38 7.05
N GLU A 121 3.60 -15.44 7.85
CA GLU A 121 3.97 -15.33 9.26
C GLU A 121 5.43 -14.84 9.41
N ARG A 122 6.34 -15.37 8.63
CA ARG A 122 7.74 -14.92 8.58
C ARG A 122 7.82 -13.45 8.15
N TYR A 123 7.04 -13.04 7.16
CA TYR A 123 7.00 -11.64 6.70
C TYR A 123 6.70 -10.68 7.85
N PHE A 124 5.65 -10.94 8.63
CA PHE A 124 5.30 -10.11 9.77
C PHE A 124 6.27 -10.24 10.93
N LYS A 125 6.80 -11.42 11.19
CA LYS A 125 7.83 -11.65 12.22
C LYS A 125 9.11 -10.84 11.95
N GLU A 126 9.55 -10.77 10.70
CA GLU A 126 10.74 -9.99 10.34
C GLU A 126 10.49 -8.47 10.44
N ILE A 127 9.27 -7.99 10.11
CA ILE A 127 8.86 -6.59 10.35
C ILE A 127 8.86 -6.29 11.86
N ASP A 128 8.28 -7.16 12.65
CA ASP A 128 8.22 -7.04 14.11
C ASP A 128 9.63 -6.98 14.72
N GLY A 129 10.53 -7.88 14.29
CA GLY A 129 11.93 -7.88 14.70
C GLY A 129 12.69 -6.61 14.32
N TYR A 130 12.41 -6.02 13.15
CA TYR A 130 12.95 -4.72 12.77
C TYR A 130 12.50 -3.61 13.73
N LEU A 131 11.22 -3.59 14.07
CA LEU A 131 10.65 -2.61 14.99
C LEU A 131 11.21 -2.76 16.41
N ASP A 132 11.38 -3.98 16.89
CA ASP A 132 12.05 -4.28 18.17
C ASP A 132 13.52 -3.79 18.21
N TYR A 133 14.21 -3.81 17.08
CA TYR A 133 15.60 -3.38 16.99
C TYR A 133 15.77 -1.87 16.81
N ARG A 134 14.91 -1.23 15.98
CA ARG A 134 15.08 0.17 15.56
C ARG A 134 14.28 1.17 16.38
N PHE A 135 13.23 0.74 17.05
CA PHE A 135 12.32 1.60 17.84
C PHE A 135 11.92 2.90 17.12
N PRO A 136 11.44 2.84 15.86
CA PRO A 136 11.14 4.06 15.12
C PRO A 136 9.92 4.76 15.71
N ARG A 137 9.94 6.11 15.72
CA ARG A 137 8.78 6.90 16.15
C ARG A 137 7.57 6.76 15.25
N ALA A 138 7.79 6.40 14.00
CA ALA A 138 6.74 6.12 13.03
C ALA A 138 7.18 5.06 12.03
N PHE A 139 6.22 4.32 11.50
CA PHE A 139 6.42 3.30 10.47
C PHE A 139 5.27 3.37 9.45
N ARG A 140 5.56 3.19 8.16
CA ARG A 140 4.53 3.19 7.13
C ARG A 140 4.40 1.83 6.49
N PHE A 141 3.20 1.26 6.55
CA PHE A 141 2.80 0.14 5.70
C PHE A 141 2.39 0.67 4.32
N HIS A 142 2.90 0.02 3.28
CA HIS A 142 2.56 0.22 1.88
C HIS A 142 2.76 1.65 1.33
N ILE A 143 3.88 1.83 0.63
CA ILE A 143 3.99 2.83 -0.41
C ILE A 143 3.48 2.21 -1.70
N GLY A 144 3.86 0.95 -1.99
CA GLY A 144 3.34 0.07 -3.03
C GLY A 144 2.72 -1.20 -2.44
N GLY A 145 1.75 -1.78 -3.15
CA GLY A 145 0.89 -2.82 -2.62
C GLY A 145 -0.24 -2.24 -1.75
N ASP A 146 -1.00 -3.11 -1.11
CA ASP A 146 -2.12 -2.74 -0.23
C ASP A 146 -2.31 -3.82 0.85
N ILE A 147 -3.23 -3.62 1.77
CA ILE A 147 -3.72 -4.63 2.71
C ILE A 147 -4.30 -5.79 1.90
N GLN A 148 -3.89 -7.04 2.19
CA GLN A 148 -4.28 -8.18 1.34
C GLN A 148 -5.64 -8.75 1.73
N ASP A 149 -5.87 -8.92 3.02
CA ASP A 149 -7.09 -9.48 3.60
C ASP A 149 -7.23 -9.11 5.09
N LYS A 150 -8.23 -9.66 5.77
CA LYS A 150 -8.49 -9.40 7.19
C LYS A 150 -7.39 -9.96 8.09
N TRP A 151 -6.81 -11.10 7.75
CA TRP A 151 -5.69 -11.66 8.50
C TRP A 151 -4.46 -10.74 8.44
N TYR A 152 -4.16 -10.20 7.25
CA TYR A 152 -3.08 -9.23 7.07
C TYR A 152 -3.30 -7.97 7.93
N LEU A 153 -4.53 -7.44 7.91
CA LEU A 153 -4.90 -6.29 8.73
C LEU A 153 -4.76 -6.59 10.22
N ASP A 154 -5.17 -7.78 10.66
CA ASP A 154 -5.03 -8.18 12.06
C ASP A 154 -3.55 -8.26 12.48
N LYS A 155 -2.68 -8.83 11.66
CA LYS A 155 -1.21 -8.81 11.89
C LYS A 155 -0.62 -7.41 11.99
N MET A 156 -1.07 -6.48 11.14
CA MET A 156 -0.69 -5.07 11.28
C MET A 156 -1.15 -4.50 12.63
N CYS A 157 -2.36 -4.81 13.06
CA CYS A 157 -2.90 -4.39 14.34
C CYS A 157 -2.19 -5.04 15.53
N GLU A 158 -1.81 -6.32 15.45
CA GLU A 158 -1.00 -7.01 16.46
C GLU A 158 0.34 -6.30 16.67
N ILE A 159 1.06 -5.99 15.59
CA ILE A 159 2.31 -5.22 15.62
C ILE A 159 2.07 -3.85 16.27
N ALA A 160 1.01 -3.15 15.89
CA ALA A 160 0.72 -1.84 16.47
C ALA A 160 0.41 -1.90 17.96
N ARG A 161 -0.32 -2.93 18.43
CA ARG A 161 -0.58 -3.17 19.86
C ARG A 161 0.70 -3.42 20.65
N LYS A 162 1.67 -4.12 20.04
CA LYS A 162 2.97 -4.41 20.66
C LYS A 162 3.85 -3.14 20.72
N HIS A 163 3.95 -2.40 19.64
CA HIS A 163 4.82 -1.22 19.50
C HIS A 163 4.07 0.09 19.76
N LYS A 164 3.62 0.29 21.01
CA LYS A 164 2.72 1.39 21.40
C LYS A 164 3.29 2.79 21.18
N ASP A 165 4.63 2.94 21.23
CA ASP A 165 5.33 4.20 21.04
C ASP A 165 5.61 4.53 19.56
N THR A 166 5.34 3.60 18.64
CA THR A 166 5.44 3.79 17.20
C THR A 166 4.08 4.16 16.63
N LYS A 167 4.00 5.25 15.86
CA LYS A 167 2.82 5.59 15.05
C LYS A 167 2.90 4.87 13.72
N PHE A 168 1.84 4.16 13.37
CA PHE A 168 1.74 3.45 12.10
C PHE A 168 0.81 4.19 11.14
N LEU A 169 1.15 4.16 9.85
CA LEU A 169 0.34 4.78 8.79
C LEU A 169 0.19 3.81 7.61
N ALA A 170 -1.03 3.64 7.16
CA ALA A 170 -1.36 2.93 5.92
C ALA A 170 -2.39 3.70 5.11
N PHE A 171 -2.28 3.61 3.77
CA PHE A 171 -3.32 4.05 2.85
C PHE A 171 -3.85 2.81 2.14
N THR A 172 -5.17 2.67 2.07
CA THR A 172 -5.77 1.47 1.51
C THR A 172 -6.94 1.77 0.58
N LYS A 173 -7.13 0.93 -0.42
CA LYS A 173 -8.35 0.81 -1.22
C LYS A 173 -9.13 -0.47 -0.92
N MET A 174 -8.66 -1.25 0.04
CA MET A 174 -9.34 -2.45 0.52
C MET A 174 -10.41 -2.08 1.56
N PHE A 175 -11.38 -1.26 1.12
CA PHE A 175 -12.43 -0.71 1.99
C PHE A 175 -13.25 -1.80 2.65
N ASP A 176 -13.63 -2.83 1.87
CA ASP A 176 -14.44 -3.94 2.37
C ASP A 176 -13.70 -4.71 3.46
N VAL A 177 -12.40 -4.97 3.30
CA VAL A 177 -11.57 -5.65 4.30
C VAL A 177 -11.58 -4.89 5.63
N CYS A 178 -11.38 -3.56 5.58
CA CYS A 178 -11.37 -2.73 6.78
C CYS A 178 -12.76 -2.63 7.43
N ASN A 179 -13.80 -2.49 6.60
CA ASN A 179 -15.17 -2.42 7.08
C ASN A 179 -15.61 -3.73 7.74
N GLU A 180 -15.38 -4.87 7.09
CA GLU A 180 -15.71 -6.20 7.62
C GLU A 180 -14.94 -6.50 8.91
N TYR A 181 -13.66 -6.09 8.98
CA TYR A 181 -12.86 -6.24 10.19
C TYR A 181 -13.51 -5.55 11.40
N LEU A 182 -14.04 -4.34 11.21
CA LEU A 182 -14.77 -3.61 12.27
C LEU A 182 -16.18 -4.16 12.50
N ASP A 183 -16.89 -4.62 11.46
CA ASP A 183 -18.22 -5.24 11.59
C ASP A 183 -18.17 -6.51 12.44
N GLU A 184 -17.06 -7.24 12.40
CA GLU A 184 -16.80 -8.43 13.24
C GLU A 184 -16.46 -8.07 14.70
N GLY A 185 -16.45 -6.78 15.06
CA GLY A 185 -16.17 -6.30 16.41
C GLY A 185 -14.68 -6.13 16.73
N ASN A 186 -13.80 -6.29 15.74
CA ASN A 186 -12.38 -6.04 15.92
C ASN A 186 -12.09 -4.54 16.09
N VAL A 187 -10.95 -4.20 16.66
CA VAL A 187 -10.55 -2.82 16.95
C VAL A 187 -9.20 -2.49 16.35
N ILE A 188 -9.14 -1.40 15.60
CA ILE A 188 -7.88 -0.84 15.12
C ILE A 188 -7.21 -0.05 16.26
N PRO A 189 -5.95 -0.35 16.61
CA PRO A 189 -5.24 0.35 17.67
C PRO A 189 -5.10 1.85 17.41
N ALA A 190 -5.12 2.66 18.48
CA ALA A 190 -5.08 4.12 18.37
C ALA A 190 -3.82 4.67 17.69
N ASN A 191 -2.72 3.93 17.72
CA ASN A 191 -1.47 4.28 17.04
C ASN A 191 -1.38 3.75 15.60
N MET A 192 -2.42 3.08 15.07
CA MET A 192 -2.54 2.62 13.68
C MET A 192 -3.48 3.55 12.91
N HIS A 193 -2.92 4.44 12.11
CA HIS A 193 -3.66 5.37 11.26
C HIS A 193 -3.88 4.75 9.88
N ILE A 194 -5.12 4.35 9.58
CA ILE A 194 -5.53 3.84 8.28
C ILE A 194 -6.37 4.90 7.59
N LEU A 195 -5.96 5.32 6.39
CA LEU A 195 -6.71 6.25 5.54
C LEU A 195 -7.24 5.52 4.30
N PHE A 196 -8.52 5.70 4.03
CA PHE A 196 -9.11 5.22 2.80
C PHE A 196 -8.63 6.06 1.60
N SER A 197 -8.04 5.40 0.63
CA SER A 197 -7.44 6.06 -0.52
C SER A 197 -8.47 6.21 -1.65
N GLY A 198 -9.07 7.39 -1.73
CA GLY A 198 -9.99 7.75 -2.82
C GLY A 198 -9.31 7.87 -4.17
N TRP A 199 -10.10 7.82 -5.22
CA TRP A 199 -9.69 8.07 -6.59
C TRP A 199 -10.87 8.56 -7.41
N LEU A 200 -10.63 9.43 -8.39
CA LEU A 200 -11.70 9.93 -9.25
C LEU A 200 -12.41 8.76 -9.96
N GLY A 201 -13.72 8.64 -9.76
CA GLY A 201 -14.53 7.54 -10.28
C GLY A 201 -14.48 6.23 -9.48
N LEU A 202 -13.73 6.15 -8.38
CA LEU A 202 -13.76 5.00 -7.48
C LEU A 202 -14.89 5.18 -6.46
N LYS A 203 -15.80 4.21 -6.39
CA LYS A 203 -16.81 4.15 -5.33
C LYS A 203 -16.15 3.65 -4.05
N MET A 204 -16.31 4.41 -2.97
CA MET A 204 -15.79 4.12 -1.64
C MET A 204 -16.97 3.84 -0.70
N ASP A 205 -17.00 2.66 -0.09
CA ASP A 205 -17.85 2.40 1.08
C ASP A 205 -17.05 2.75 2.34
N ASN A 206 -17.41 3.84 3.00
CA ASN A 206 -16.74 4.31 4.23
C ASN A 206 -17.74 4.39 5.39
N ARG A 207 -18.51 3.32 5.64
CA ARG A 207 -19.57 3.28 6.67
C ARG A 207 -19.07 3.42 8.10
N HIS A 208 -17.79 3.13 8.35
CA HIS A 208 -17.16 3.34 9.66
C HIS A 208 -16.49 4.71 9.83
N GLY A 209 -16.47 5.53 8.76
CA GLY A 209 -15.95 6.89 8.80
C GLY A 209 -14.43 6.98 8.90
N PHE A 210 -13.69 6.07 8.28
CA PHE A 210 -12.23 6.19 8.20
C PHE A 210 -11.83 7.56 7.64
N PRO A 211 -10.70 8.15 8.10
CA PRO A 211 -10.15 9.32 7.43
C PRO A 211 -9.77 8.99 5.99
N GLU A 212 -9.82 9.98 5.12
CA GLU A 212 -9.68 9.78 3.68
C GLU A 212 -8.46 10.49 3.10
N ALA A 213 -7.95 9.96 2.01
CA ALA A 213 -6.84 10.50 1.25
C ALA A 213 -7.21 10.55 -0.23
N HIS A 214 -7.21 11.75 -0.84
CA HIS A 214 -7.66 11.93 -2.22
C HIS A 214 -6.60 12.59 -3.09
N PRO A 215 -6.33 12.10 -4.31
CA PRO A 215 -5.58 12.83 -5.30
C PRO A 215 -6.39 14.02 -5.81
N ILE A 216 -5.72 15.15 -5.99
CA ILE A 216 -6.27 16.35 -6.58
C ILE A 216 -5.62 16.53 -7.95
N PHE A 217 -6.40 16.36 -8.99
CA PHE A 217 -6.00 16.51 -10.38
C PHE A 217 -6.45 17.87 -10.91
N GLU A 218 -5.82 18.37 -11.97
CA GLU A 218 -6.31 19.55 -12.69
C GLU A 218 -7.73 19.34 -13.24
N SER A 219 -8.06 18.09 -13.61
CA SER A 219 -9.39 17.72 -14.12
C SER A 219 -10.46 17.56 -13.02
N GLY A 220 -10.10 17.68 -11.74
CA GLY A 220 -11.02 17.55 -10.61
C GLY A 220 -10.52 16.61 -9.53
N THR A 221 -11.35 16.41 -8.54
CA THR A 221 -11.06 15.54 -7.39
C THR A 221 -12.34 14.89 -6.87
N SER A 222 -12.20 13.76 -6.19
CA SER A 222 -13.26 13.15 -5.36
C SER A 222 -13.17 13.57 -3.88
N ALA A 223 -12.26 14.48 -3.54
CA ALA A 223 -12.05 14.94 -2.18
C ALA A 223 -13.29 15.70 -1.66
N PRO A 224 -13.77 15.44 -0.43
CA PRO A 224 -14.85 16.17 0.19
C PRO A 224 -14.46 17.64 0.47
N GLU A 225 -15.49 18.47 0.65
CA GLU A 225 -15.26 19.85 1.07
C GLU A 225 -14.52 19.92 2.42
N GLY A 226 -13.67 20.90 2.60
CA GLY A 226 -12.84 21.04 3.81
C GLY A 226 -11.60 20.13 3.84
N THR A 227 -11.30 19.41 2.76
CA THR A 227 -10.10 18.60 2.64
C THR A 227 -8.84 19.43 2.82
N ARG A 228 -7.96 19.02 3.72
CA ARG A 228 -6.68 19.68 3.99
C ARG A 228 -5.60 19.23 3.02
N LEU A 229 -4.84 20.16 2.45
CA LEU A 229 -3.75 19.82 1.52
C LEU A 229 -2.54 19.24 2.22
N CYS A 230 -1.98 18.20 1.62
CA CYS A 230 -0.70 17.60 2.03
C CYS A 230 0.45 18.58 1.78
N THR A 231 1.30 18.77 2.78
CA THR A 231 2.47 19.66 2.69
C THR A 231 3.68 19.04 2.00
N GLY A 232 3.62 17.76 1.62
CA GLY A 232 4.71 17.03 0.98
C GLY A 232 5.85 16.58 1.90
N ASN A 233 5.76 16.84 3.21
CA ASN A 233 6.79 16.45 4.17
C ASN A 233 6.19 15.69 5.36
N CYS A 234 6.34 14.37 5.33
CA CYS A 234 5.75 13.49 6.35
C CYS A 234 6.45 13.63 7.71
N THR A 235 7.76 13.84 7.74
CA THR A 235 8.54 14.04 8.99
C THR A 235 8.07 15.29 9.72
N GLU A 236 7.86 16.40 9.02
CA GLU A 236 7.34 17.63 9.63
C GLU A 236 5.88 17.47 10.10
N CYS A 237 5.07 16.72 9.36
CA CYS A 237 3.71 16.41 9.80
C CYS A 237 3.71 15.55 11.06
N LEU A 238 4.61 14.55 11.15
CA LEU A 238 4.77 13.69 12.32
C LEU A 238 5.20 14.51 13.54
N LYS A 239 6.23 15.37 13.41
CA LYS A 239 6.73 16.23 14.51
C LYS A 239 5.63 17.13 15.08
N LYS A 240 4.73 17.64 14.23
CA LYS A 240 3.65 18.55 14.59
C LYS A 240 2.32 17.85 14.86
N ASP A 241 2.31 16.52 14.86
CA ASP A 241 1.13 15.67 15.02
C ASP A 241 -0.07 16.17 14.19
N ARG A 242 0.10 16.21 12.87
CA ARG A 242 -0.92 16.77 11.97
C ARG A 242 -1.13 15.93 10.71
N LEU A 243 -2.19 16.23 9.98
CA LEU A 243 -2.60 15.55 8.75
C LEU A 243 -2.70 14.03 8.96
N CYS A 244 -2.11 13.22 8.10
CA CYS A 244 -2.21 11.75 8.14
C CYS A 244 -1.85 11.11 9.50
N TRP A 245 -1.10 11.82 10.36
CA TRP A 245 -0.68 11.33 11.67
C TRP A 245 -1.65 11.66 12.82
N SER A 246 -2.69 12.45 12.57
CA SER A 246 -3.64 12.90 13.60
C SER A 246 -5.06 13.11 13.09
N ILE A 247 -5.30 12.94 11.78
CA ILE A 247 -6.65 13.14 11.23
C ILE A 247 -7.57 12.03 11.73
N GLY A 248 -8.77 12.46 12.14
CA GLY A 248 -9.79 11.58 12.71
C GLY A 248 -10.89 11.21 11.72
N LYS A 249 -11.91 10.53 12.23
CA LYS A 249 -13.08 10.09 11.45
C LYS A 249 -13.71 11.24 10.66
N GLY A 250 -14.07 10.97 9.42
CA GLY A 250 -14.75 11.92 8.54
C GLY A 250 -13.89 13.08 8.03
N GLN A 251 -12.58 13.09 8.32
CA GLN A 251 -11.67 14.11 7.81
C GLN A 251 -10.90 13.59 6.58
N ALA A 252 -10.43 14.51 5.73
CA ALA A 252 -9.72 14.15 4.52
C ALA A 252 -8.43 14.95 4.33
N VAL A 253 -7.47 14.33 3.64
CA VAL A 253 -6.23 14.95 3.15
C VAL A 253 -6.14 14.84 1.64
N GLY A 254 -5.81 15.95 0.97
CA GLY A 254 -5.64 16.02 -0.49
C GLY A 254 -4.17 16.01 -0.89
N PHE A 255 -3.84 15.27 -1.93
CA PHE A 255 -2.51 15.21 -2.52
C PHE A 255 -2.57 15.75 -3.94
N LEU A 256 -1.78 16.79 -4.25
CA LEU A 256 -1.64 17.25 -5.62
C LEU A 256 -1.07 16.11 -6.47
N ALA A 257 -1.78 15.76 -7.54
CA ALA A 257 -1.32 14.77 -8.50
C ALA A 257 -0.21 15.37 -9.38
N HIS A 258 0.85 14.60 -9.62
CA HIS A 258 2.02 15.01 -10.41
C HIS A 258 2.16 14.17 -11.68
#